data_b1b0e83b0747176c04b1cc2a70347fde
#
_entry.id   b1b0e83b0747176c04b1cc2a70347fde
#
_cell.length_a   1.000
_cell.length_b   1.000
_cell.length_c   1.000
_cell.angle_alpha   90.00
_cell.angle_beta   90.00
_cell.angle_gamma   90.00
#
_symmetry.space_group_name_H-M   'P 1'
#
loop_
_entity.id
_entity.type
_entity.pdbx_description
1 polymer ?
#
loop_
_entity_poly.entity_id
_entity_poly.type
_entity_poly.pdbx_seq_one_letter_code
_entity_poly.pdbx_strand_id
1 'polypeptide(L)'
;MQQTRRRIRRPVALAAAAALALAALASASTTLPGPAPASAGPVAAAPTDAPLGPCRIATTMGVQMSEGLPTAPGYARSTGRVRALNLMIDFPDAPGDGTALARFDEFFPKTADWFRVSSYGRLHYHPEAPITGWLRMPKPFSAYGIERGSPYEPGYRGLVEDIVKTADPKVDFSSYDLVNILVTPNAGPSALDTVLSVTFSGNDDAPYADGVPLSNTSFVYSRQDDGSGSYADTGYRVLPHENGHVFGLPDLYTVDGGGTVGHWDIMSEDWGANNDLLGWHKWKLGWLDNEQVGCASRTGTHEYTLTPLADAGGPKLAFVPLSEQSGYAVEVRTRDGNDEAVCEPGVLIYRVESDVDTGHGPVTVADSDKDSGGCTRRPNVHAELSDAPYRPGETFTDRANGIRITVMDEDADGRYRVRIRRT
;
A
#
# COMPACT_ATOMS: atom_id res chain seq x y z
N MET A 1 -19.77 58.95 2.02
CA MET A 1 -20.92 59.01 1.10
C MET A 1 -21.48 57.63 0.95
N GLN A 2 -22.58 57.48 1.58
CA GLN A 2 -23.83 56.78 1.26
C GLN A 2 -23.81 55.33 0.78
N GLN A 3 -24.35 54.58 1.70
CA GLN A 3 -24.98 53.24 1.67
C GLN A 3 -25.98 53.07 0.49
N THR A 4 -26.09 51.84 0.04
CA THR A 4 -27.40 51.26 -0.32
C THR A 4 -27.43 49.77 -0.06
N ARG A 5 -28.19 49.36 0.96
CA ARG A 5 -28.60 47.98 1.26
C ARG A 5 -29.74 47.60 0.31
N ARG A 6 -29.67 46.43 -0.34
CA ARG A 6 -30.86 45.76 -0.91
C ARG A 6 -31.14 44.48 -0.14
N ARG A 7 -32.33 44.46 0.48
CA ARG A 7 -33.00 43.29 1.05
C ARG A 7 -33.63 42.49 -0.10
N ILE A 8 -33.45 41.18 -0.09
CA ILE A 8 -34.24 40.28 -0.93
C ILE A 8 -35.07 39.38 -0.01
N ARG A 9 -36.37 39.37 -0.26
CA ARG A 9 -37.45 38.70 0.47
C ARG A 9 -37.46 37.21 0.11
N ARG A 10 -37.75 36.38 1.13
CA ARG A 10 -38.08 34.94 0.97
C ARG A 10 -39.55 34.79 0.59
N PRO A 11 -39.93 33.84 -0.28
CA PRO A 11 -41.30 33.36 -0.33
C PRO A 11 -41.48 32.12 0.55
N VAL A 12 -42.58 32.11 1.27
CA VAL A 12 -43.15 31.03 2.06
C VAL A 12 -43.90 30.12 1.06
N ALA A 13 -43.68 28.85 1.12
CA ALA A 13 -44.51 27.84 0.41
C ALA A 13 -45.32 27.03 1.41
N LEU A 14 -46.62 27.02 1.17
CA LEU A 14 -47.65 26.31 1.94
C LEU A 14 -47.55 24.79 1.76
N ALA A 15 -47.80 24.09 2.85
CA ALA A 15 -48.09 22.66 2.87
C ALA A 15 -49.53 22.40 2.45
N ALA A 16 -49.74 21.44 1.56
CA ALA A 16 -51.06 20.82 1.32
C ALA A 16 -50.96 19.31 1.58
N ALA A 17 -51.70 18.89 2.59
CA ALA A 17 -51.97 17.46 2.89
C ALA A 17 -53.11 16.95 2.01
N ALA A 18 -52.93 15.83 1.38
CA ALA A 18 -54.02 15.05 0.79
C ALA A 18 -53.92 13.58 1.22
N ALA A 19 -54.91 13.16 2.00
CA ALA A 19 -55.18 11.80 2.33
C ALA A 19 -55.92 11.10 1.18
N LEU A 20 -55.56 9.90 0.78
CA LEU A 20 -56.34 9.05 -0.09
C LEU A 20 -56.28 7.60 0.34
N ALA A 21 -57.49 7.02 0.28
CA ALA A 21 -57.92 5.74 0.86
C ALA A 21 -57.34 4.49 0.14
N LEU A 22 -57.23 3.40 0.93
CA LEU A 22 -56.99 2.04 0.46
C LEU A 22 -58.13 1.52 -0.44
N ALA A 23 -57.73 0.96 -1.58
CA ALA A 23 -58.54 -0.07 -2.27
C ALA A 23 -57.60 -1.27 -2.56
N ALA A 24 -57.85 -2.39 -1.89
CA ALA A 24 -57.21 -3.66 -2.14
C ALA A 24 -57.74 -4.29 -3.42
N LEU A 25 -56.94 -4.45 -4.43
CA LEU A 25 -57.17 -5.33 -5.57
C LEU A 25 -56.10 -6.43 -5.56
N ALA A 26 -56.54 -7.63 -5.24
CA ALA A 26 -55.73 -8.84 -5.37
C ALA A 26 -55.53 -9.15 -6.87
N SER A 27 -54.36 -8.89 -7.39
CA SER A 27 -53.94 -9.36 -8.71
C SER A 27 -53.01 -10.55 -8.55
N ALA A 28 -53.47 -11.71 -8.99
CA ALA A 28 -52.66 -12.91 -9.09
C ALA A 28 -51.56 -12.68 -10.15
N SER A 29 -50.31 -12.48 -9.68
CA SER A 29 -49.16 -12.42 -10.57
C SER A 29 -48.67 -13.84 -10.85
N THR A 30 -48.86 -14.30 -12.05
CA THR A 30 -48.14 -15.45 -12.60
C THR A 30 -46.69 -15.05 -12.83
N THR A 31 -45.82 -15.47 -11.94
CA THR A 31 -44.36 -15.32 -12.12
C THR A 31 -43.92 -16.31 -13.19
N LEU A 32 -43.56 -15.77 -14.37
CA LEU A 32 -42.72 -16.49 -15.32
C LEU A 32 -41.34 -16.67 -14.68
N PRO A 33 -40.73 -17.87 -14.76
CA PRO A 33 -39.37 -18.07 -14.28
C PRO A 33 -38.44 -17.20 -15.14
N GLY A 34 -37.75 -16.24 -14.49
CA GLY A 34 -36.67 -15.49 -15.11
C GLY A 34 -35.53 -16.44 -15.52
N PRO A 35 -34.73 -16.07 -16.52
CA PRO A 35 -33.56 -16.87 -16.88
C PRO A 35 -32.66 -17.03 -15.66
N ALA A 36 -32.29 -18.29 -15.38
CA ALA A 36 -31.35 -18.63 -14.33
C ALA A 36 -30.03 -17.84 -14.58
N PRO A 37 -29.39 -17.31 -13.54
CA PRO A 37 -28.10 -16.69 -13.71
C PRO A 37 -27.14 -17.70 -14.39
N ALA A 38 -26.55 -17.31 -15.49
CA ALA A 38 -25.51 -18.11 -16.14
C ALA A 38 -24.46 -18.40 -15.08
N SER A 39 -24.27 -19.67 -14.72
CA SER A 39 -23.16 -20.07 -13.89
C SER A 39 -21.88 -19.65 -14.63
N ALA A 40 -21.13 -18.72 -14.07
CA ALA A 40 -19.80 -18.46 -14.53
C ALA A 40 -19.05 -19.79 -14.52
N GLY A 41 -18.70 -20.29 -15.67
CA GLY A 41 -17.89 -21.49 -15.79
C GLY A 41 -16.59 -21.27 -15.02
N PRO A 42 -15.95 -22.34 -14.51
CA PRO A 42 -14.69 -22.21 -13.81
C PRO A 42 -13.71 -21.47 -14.72
N VAL A 43 -13.21 -20.29 -14.26
CA VAL A 43 -12.09 -19.62 -14.89
C VAL A 43 -10.95 -20.63 -14.94
N ALA A 44 -10.48 -20.99 -16.14
CA ALA A 44 -9.41 -21.93 -16.29
C ALA A 44 -8.22 -21.43 -15.48
N ALA A 45 -7.76 -22.23 -14.52
CA ALA A 45 -6.52 -21.94 -13.79
C ALA A 45 -5.41 -21.75 -14.81
N ALA A 46 -4.50 -20.79 -14.57
CA ALA A 46 -3.33 -20.62 -15.39
C ALA A 46 -2.63 -21.97 -15.53
N PRO A 47 -2.20 -22.39 -16.73
CA PRO A 47 -1.51 -23.65 -16.89
C PRO A 47 -0.26 -23.63 -16.02
N THR A 48 -0.22 -24.48 -15.00
CA THR A 48 0.95 -24.65 -14.13
C THR A 48 1.98 -25.49 -14.86
N ASP A 49 2.57 -24.94 -15.91
CA ASP A 49 3.53 -25.68 -16.76
C ASP A 49 4.85 -25.98 -16.05
N ALA A 50 5.12 -25.31 -14.92
CA ALA A 50 6.33 -25.51 -14.13
C ALA A 50 6.07 -25.33 -12.62
N PRO A 51 6.84 -26.04 -11.77
CA PRO A 51 6.82 -25.78 -10.33
C PRO A 51 7.15 -24.32 -10.04
N LEU A 52 6.48 -23.70 -9.05
CA LEU A 52 6.74 -22.32 -8.63
C LEU A 52 8.14 -22.11 -8.02
N GLY A 53 8.83 -23.19 -7.62
CA GLY A 53 10.15 -23.11 -7.00
C GLY A 53 11.13 -22.18 -7.71
N PRO A 54 11.32 -22.30 -9.04
CA PRO A 54 12.21 -21.42 -9.80
C PRO A 54 11.74 -19.96 -9.86
N CYS A 55 10.46 -19.69 -9.59
CA CYS A 55 9.88 -18.33 -9.59
C CYS A 55 9.85 -17.69 -8.19
N ARG A 56 10.18 -18.45 -7.15
CA ARG A 56 10.39 -17.94 -5.80
C ARG A 56 11.86 -17.55 -5.65
N ILE A 57 12.23 -16.34 -6.10
CA ILE A 57 13.58 -15.83 -5.87
C ILE A 57 13.87 -15.78 -4.36
N ALA A 58 15.07 -16.21 -3.99
CA ALA A 58 15.42 -16.40 -2.59
C ALA A 58 15.74 -15.08 -1.89
N THR A 59 15.47 -15.02 -0.59
CA THR A 59 15.97 -13.95 0.27
C THR A 59 17.51 -13.97 0.29
N THR A 60 18.14 -12.82 0.08
CA THR A 60 19.59 -12.70 0.03
C THR A 60 20.14 -12.32 1.40
N MET A 61 21.15 -13.06 1.85
CA MET A 61 21.86 -12.78 3.10
C MET A 61 22.65 -11.47 3.00
N GLY A 62 22.57 -10.63 4.03
CA GLY A 62 23.29 -9.35 4.08
C GLY A 62 22.56 -8.18 3.45
N VAL A 63 21.40 -8.41 2.88
CA VAL A 63 20.45 -7.38 2.45
C VAL A 63 19.53 -7.07 3.62
N GLN A 64 19.37 -5.80 3.98
CA GLN A 64 18.59 -5.40 5.15
C GLN A 64 17.11 -5.75 4.97
N MET A 65 16.54 -5.46 3.81
CA MET A 65 15.17 -5.84 3.43
C MET A 65 15.18 -6.36 1.99
N SER A 66 15.13 -7.68 1.83
CA SER A 66 15.18 -8.33 0.52
C SER A 66 13.80 -8.52 -0.08
N GLU A 67 13.70 -8.39 -1.40
CA GLU A 67 12.51 -8.79 -2.18
C GLU A 67 12.29 -10.31 -2.23
N GLY A 68 13.21 -11.09 -1.76
CA GLY A 68 13.14 -12.55 -1.80
C GLY A 68 12.02 -13.17 -0.97
N LEU A 69 11.68 -14.41 -1.27
CA LEU A 69 10.68 -15.22 -0.59
C LEU A 69 11.33 -16.44 0.10
N PRO A 70 10.89 -16.76 1.33
CA PRO A 70 9.92 -16.05 2.15
C PRO A 70 10.50 -14.78 2.79
N THR A 71 9.65 -13.93 3.38
CA THR A 71 10.09 -12.87 4.27
C THR A 71 10.90 -13.45 5.43
N ALA A 72 12.00 -12.81 5.80
CA ALA A 72 12.86 -13.24 6.89
C ALA A 72 12.09 -13.25 8.24
N PRO A 73 12.53 -14.04 9.23
CA PRO A 73 11.99 -13.98 10.58
C PRO A 73 12.20 -12.60 11.23
N GLY A 74 11.34 -12.23 12.19
CA GLY A 74 11.43 -10.97 12.94
C GLY A 74 10.38 -9.94 12.54
N TYR A 75 9.84 -10.02 11.32
CA TYR A 75 8.74 -9.17 10.86
C TYR A 75 7.39 -9.64 11.41
N ALA A 76 6.42 -8.73 11.48
CA ALA A 76 5.07 -9.06 11.87
C ALA A 76 4.36 -9.91 10.80
N ARG A 77 3.37 -10.69 11.23
CA ARG A 77 2.53 -11.43 10.28
C ARG A 77 1.70 -10.48 9.42
N SER A 78 1.53 -10.81 8.16
CA SER A 78 0.83 -10.02 7.15
C SER A 78 -0.57 -10.56 6.80
N THR A 79 -1.04 -11.60 7.50
CA THR A 79 -2.35 -12.24 7.27
C THR A 79 -3.08 -12.53 8.58
N GLY A 80 -4.40 -12.73 8.49
CA GLY A 80 -5.25 -12.93 9.65
C GLY A 80 -5.45 -11.65 10.45
N ARG A 81 -5.74 -11.79 11.74
CA ARG A 81 -5.96 -10.63 12.62
C ARG A 81 -4.63 -10.06 13.09
N VAL A 82 -4.37 -8.81 12.77
CA VAL A 82 -3.20 -8.04 13.23
C VAL A 82 -3.69 -6.90 14.12
N ARG A 83 -3.24 -6.88 15.36
CA ARG A 83 -3.56 -5.82 16.34
C ARG A 83 -2.45 -4.78 16.33
N ALA A 84 -2.78 -3.57 15.94
CA ALA A 84 -1.86 -2.43 15.89
C ALA A 84 -2.11 -1.50 17.08
N LEU A 85 -1.14 -1.39 17.96
CA LEU A 85 -1.15 -0.39 19.02
C LEU A 85 -0.83 0.97 18.45
N ASN A 86 -1.67 1.96 18.72
CA ASN A 86 -1.43 3.34 18.31
C ASN A 86 -1.29 4.23 19.53
N LEU A 87 -0.13 4.88 19.66
CA LEU A 87 0.20 5.79 20.75
C LEU A 87 0.42 7.20 20.19
N MET A 88 -0.40 8.16 20.59
CA MET A 88 -0.26 9.57 20.24
C MET A 88 0.65 10.24 21.29
N ILE A 89 1.83 10.67 20.84
CA ILE A 89 2.82 11.28 21.72
C ILE A 89 3.06 12.76 21.42
N ASP A 90 3.37 13.52 22.45
CA ASP A 90 3.80 14.91 22.35
C ASP A 90 4.96 15.23 23.32
N PHE A 91 5.54 16.41 23.22
CA PHE A 91 6.73 16.79 23.97
C PHE A 91 6.54 18.11 24.72
N PRO A 92 7.36 18.39 25.77
CA PRO A 92 7.31 19.68 26.47
C PRO A 92 7.54 20.90 25.56
N ASP A 93 8.42 20.75 24.56
CA ASP A 93 8.76 21.79 23.57
C ASP A 93 7.86 21.74 22.31
N ALA A 94 7.09 20.68 22.15
CA ALA A 94 6.14 20.50 21.05
C ALA A 94 4.85 19.85 21.57
N PRO A 95 4.03 20.59 22.36
CA PRO A 95 2.76 20.08 22.87
C PRO A 95 1.81 19.80 21.69
N GLY A 96 1.02 18.73 21.84
CA GLY A 96 0.04 18.33 20.82
C GLY A 96 -0.95 19.44 20.52
N ASP A 97 -1.19 19.68 19.24
CA ASP A 97 -2.24 20.59 18.77
C ASP A 97 -3.54 19.81 18.60
N GLY A 98 -4.61 20.33 19.22
CA GLY A 98 -5.89 19.62 19.25
C GLY A 98 -5.91 18.38 20.14
N THR A 99 -6.85 17.48 19.88
CA THR A 99 -6.99 16.23 20.63
C THR A 99 -6.10 15.14 20.06
N ALA A 100 -5.58 14.24 20.91
CA ALA A 100 -4.81 13.10 20.44
C ALA A 100 -5.64 12.17 19.52
N LEU A 101 -6.94 12.03 19.80
CA LEU A 101 -7.83 11.28 18.92
C LEU A 101 -7.95 11.90 17.52
N ALA A 102 -7.91 13.23 17.40
CA ALA A 102 -7.91 13.86 16.06
C ALA A 102 -6.66 13.45 15.26
N ARG A 103 -5.50 13.26 15.94
CA ARG A 103 -4.30 12.71 15.29
C ARG A 103 -4.48 11.25 14.85
N PHE A 104 -5.14 10.42 15.67
CA PHE A 104 -5.51 9.06 15.31
C PHE A 104 -6.47 9.03 14.11
N ASP A 105 -7.49 9.89 14.11
CA ASP A 105 -8.51 9.97 13.06
C ASP A 105 -7.95 10.43 11.70
N GLU A 106 -6.74 11.02 11.65
CA GLU A 106 -6.05 11.31 10.38
C GLU A 106 -5.72 10.02 9.60
N PHE A 107 -5.51 8.91 10.29
CA PHE A 107 -5.09 7.63 9.71
C PHE A 107 -6.21 6.59 9.64
N PHE A 108 -7.12 6.60 10.60
CA PHE A 108 -8.14 5.54 10.72
C PHE A 108 -9.57 6.07 10.54
N PRO A 109 -10.47 5.29 9.91
CA PRO A 109 -10.30 3.89 9.50
C PRO A 109 -9.56 3.67 8.16
N LYS A 110 -9.16 4.72 7.44
CA LYS A 110 -8.64 4.67 6.06
C LYS A 110 -7.51 3.65 5.87
N THR A 111 -6.53 3.60 6.79
CA THR A 111 -5.43 2.62 6.76
C THR A 111 -5.94 1.18 6.82
N ALA A 112 -6.88 0.88 7.72
CA ALA A 112 -7.45 -0.45 7.83
C ALA A 112 -8.26 -0.85 6.59
N ASP A 113 -8.99 0.09 5.99
CA ASP A 113 -9.73 -0.12 4.75
C ASP A 113 -8.78 -0.34 3.57
N TRP A 114 -7.68 0.42 3.49
CA TRP A 114 -6.66 0.24 2.48
C TRP A 114 -6.07 -1.18 2.51
N PHE A 115 -5.68 -1.66 3.69
CA PHE A 115 -5.16 -3.02 3.86
C PHE A 115 -6.22 -4.08 3.53
N ARG A 116 -7.47 -3.86 3.91
CA ARG A 116 -8.57 -4.79 3.58
C ARG A 116 -8.75 -4.91 2.06
N VAL A 117 -8.70 -3.80 1.33
CA VAL A 117 -8.80 -3.79 -0.15
C VAL A 117 -7.57 -4.46 -0.75
N SER A 118 -6.37 -4.01 -0.40
CA SER A 118 -5.11 -4.51 -0.96
C SER A 118 -4.90 -6.02 -0.73
N SER A 119 -5.31 -6.52 0.43
CA SER A 119 -5.13 -7.94 0.81
C SER A 119 -6.29 -8.85 0.41
N TYR A 120 -7.30 -8.36 -0.30
CA TYR A 120 -8.54 -9.09 -0.59
C TYR A 120 -9.23 -9.62 0.68
N GLY A 121 -9.12 -8.86 1.78
CA GLY A 121 -9.63 -9.23 3.10
C GLY A 121 -8.82 -10.29 3.85
N ARG A 122 -7.61 -10.64 3.39
CA ARG A 122 -6.76 -11.62 4.10
C ARG A 122 -6.06 -11.03 5.32
N LEU A 123 -5.82 -9.72 5.33
CA LEU A 123 -5.33 -8.98 6.49
C LEU A 123 -6.51 -8.28 7.17
N HIS A 124 -6.76 -8.64 8.41
CA HIS A 124 -7.71 -7.97 9.29
C HIS A 124 -6.94 -7.05 10.23
N TYR A 125 -6.67 -5.83 9.77
CA TYR A 125 -5.93 -4.83 10.51
C TYR A 125 -6.83 -4.16 11.56
N HIS A 126 -6.48 -4.33 12.85
CA HIS A 126 -7.24 -3.79 13.98
C HIS A 126 -6.43 -2.68 14.67
N PRO A 127 -6.69 -1.40 14.36
CA PRO A 127 -6.07 -0.28 15.06
C PRO A 127 -6.71 -0.11 16.44
N GLU A 128 -5.89 -0.02 17.48
CA GLU A 128 -6.33 0.20 18.83
C GLU A 128 -5.57 1.38 19.44
N ALA A 129 -6.28 2.27 20.13
CA ALA A 129 -5.72 3.42 20.85
C ALA A 129 -6.21 3.37 22.31
N PRO A 130 -5.61 2.52 23.17
CA PRO A 130 -6.05 2.36 24.57
C PRO A 130 -5.83 3.64 25.40
N ILE A 131 -4.90 4.50 24.98
CA ILE A 131 -4.67 5.84 25.55
C ILE A 131 -5.20 6.87 24.56
N THR A 132 -6.32 7.52 24.92
CA THR A 132 -7.01 8.47 24.05
C THR A 132 -6.53 9.93 24.19
N GLY A 133 -5.63 10.20 25.10
CA GLY A 133 -4.98 11.50 25.29
C GLY A 133 -3.55 11.50 24.78
N TRP A 134 -2.97 12.70 24.65
CA TRP A 134 -1.55 12.82 24.37
C TRP A 134 -0.71 12.19 25.49
N LEU A 135 0.18 11.30 25.11
CA LEU A 135 1.18 10.72 26.00
C LEU A 135 2.38 11.67 26.01
N ARG A 136 2.48 12.52 27.06
CA ARG A 136 3.53 13.52 27.19
C ARG A 136 4.87 12.85 27.51
N MET A 137 5.84 13.00 26.60
CA MET A 137 7.21 12.55 26.82
C MET A 137 7.90 13.34 27.94
N PRO A 138 8.80 12.69 28.71
CA PRO A 138 9.47 13.36 29.84
C PRO A 138 10.53 14.39 29.42
N LYS A 139 11.02 14.33 28.17
CA LYS A 139 12.06 15.20 27.63
C LYS A 139 11.55 16.01 26.44
N PRO A 140 12.12 17.19 26.15
CA PRO A 140 11.93 17.88 24.90
C PRO A 140 12.31 17.00 23.71
N PHE A 141 11.65 17.15 22.54
CA PHE A 141 12.00 16.38 21.34
C PHE A 141 13.47 16.58 20.96
N SER A 142 13.98 17.81 21.03
CA SER A 142 15.38 18.13 20.75
C SER A 142 16.40 17.37 21.60
N ALA A 143 16.00 16.90 22.80
CA ALA A 143 16.91 16.14 23.69
C ALA A 143 17.11 14.68 23.25
N TYR A 144 16.32 14.17 22.31
CA TYR A 144 16.55 12.85 21.72
C TYR A 144 17.56 12.90 20.57
N GLY A 145 17.85 14.07 20.00
CA GLY A 145 18.82 14.22 18.90
C GLY A 145 18.36 13.50 17.62
N ILE A 146 17.06 13.42 17.40
CA ILE A 146 16.47 12.75 16.22
C ILE A 146 16.33 13.76 15.09
N GLU A 147 16.96 13.43 13.96
CA GLU A 147 16.92 14.18 12.71
C GLU A 147 16.53 13.24 11.57
N ARG A 148 16.32 13.78 10.35
CA ARG A 148 16.04 12.97 9.17
C ARG A 148 17.19 11.98 8.91
N GLY A 149 16.84 10.69 8.79
CA GLY A 149 17.81 9.62 8.55
C GLY A 149 18.61 9.20 9.78
N SER A 150 18.22 9.66 10.99
CA SER A 150 18.87 9.19 12.22
C SER A 150 18.73 7.67 12.36
N PRO A 151 19.81 6.96 12.75
CA PRO A 151 19.74 5.54 13.07
C PRO A 151 18.92 5.30 14.34
N TYR A 152 18.63 4.03 14.64
CA TYR A 152 17.88 3.66 15.84
C TYR A 152 18.59 4.13 17.13
N GLU A 153 19.90 3.93 17.19
CA GLU A 153 20.73 4.32 18.33
C GLU A 153 21.36 5.72 18.14
N PRO A 154 21.44 6.55 19.19
CA PRO A 154 20.80 6.34 20.51
C PRO A 154 19.41 6.98 20.61
N GLY A 155 19.00 7.83 19.64
CA GLY A 155 17.85 8.74 19.75
C GLY A 155 16.52 8.00 19.83
N TYR A 156 16.23 7.16 18.85
CA TYR A 156 14.99 6.40 18.81
C TYR A 156 14.90 5.38 19.94
N ARG A 157 15.99 4.70 20.29
CA ARG A 157 16.01 3.81 21.45
C ARG A 157 15.59 4.54 22.72
N GLY A 158 16.19 5.71 22.99
CA GLY A 158 15.86 6.51 24.15
C GLY A 158 14.41 7.00 24.15
N LEU A 159 13.87 7.31 22.96
CA LEU A 159 12.45 7.68 22.81
C LEU A 159 11.54 6.47 23.09
N VAL A 160 11.83 5.29 22.54
CA VAL A 160 11.03 4.07 22.79
C VAL A 160 11.08 3.68 24.27
N GLU A 161 12.22 3.77 24.94
CA GLU A 161 12.34 3.52 26.38
C GLU A 161 11.45 4.47 27.21
N ASP A 162 11.43 5.76 26.87
CA ASP A 162 10.57 6.75 27.53
C ASP A 162 9.08 6.52 27.21
N ILE A 163 8.73 6.09 25.98
CA ILE A 163 7.37 5.71 25.58
C ILE A 163 6.91 4.50 26.42
N VAL A 164 7.70 3.43 26.46
CA VAL A 164 7.39 2.24 27.25
C VAL A 164 7.16 2.64 28.71
N LYS A 165 8.11 3.31 29.34
CA LYS A 165 8.00 3.74 30.75
C LYS A 165 6.73 4.54 31.03
N THR A 166 6.26 5.35 30.06
CA THR A 166 5.11 6.23 30.24
C THR A 166 3.79 5.51 29.95
N ALA A 167 3.79 4.55 29.02
CA ALA A 167 2.61 3.81 28.57
C ALA A 167 2.35 2.52 29.35
N ASP A 168 3.41 1.82 29.80
CA ASP A 168 3.38 0.50 30.45
C ASP A 168 2.31 0.35 31.55
N PRO A 169 2.07 1.33 32.43
CA PRO A 169 1.01 1.19 33.42
C PRO A 169 -0.42 1.10 32.86
N LYS A 170 -0.61 1.35 31.57
CA LYS A 170 -1.91 1.46 30.88
C LYS A 170 -2.06 0.55 29.68
N VAL A 171 -0.98 -0.06 29.22
CA VAL A 171 -0.92 -0.84 27.97
C VAL A 171 -0.23 -2.15 28.23
N ASP A 172 -0.86 -3.25 27.86
CA ASP A 172 -0.23 -4.57 27.76
C ASP A 172 0.32 -4.73 26.34
N PHE A 173 1.61 -4.45 26.16
CA PHE A 173 2.30 -4.54 24.87
C PHE A 173 2.29 -5.94 24.26
N SER A 174 2.26 -6.99 25.09
CA SER A 174 2.23 -8.38 24.62
C SER A 174 0.96 -8.73 23.83
N SER A 175 -0.05 -7.89 23.91
CA SER A 175 -1.33 -8.04 23.20
C SER A 175 -1.30 -7.56 21.74
N TYR A 176 -0.20 -6.96 21.29
CA TYR A 176 -0.14 -6.31 19.97
C TYR A 176 0.93 -6.93 19.06
N ASP A 177 0.68 -6.90 17.75
CA ASP A 177 1.59 -7.43 16.74
C ASP A 177 2.60 -6.36 16.26
N LEU A 178 2.22 -5.09 16.33
CA LEU A 178 3.06 -3.93 15.95
C LEU A 178 2.65 -2.67 16.73
N VAL A 179 3.54 -1.67 16.70
CA VAL A 179 3.33 -0.38 17.38
C VAL A 179 3.46 0.78 16.39
N ASN A 180 2.47 1.66 16.36
CA ASN A 180 2.52 2.93 15.65
C ASN A 180 2.62 4.07 16.65
N ILE A 181 3.63 4.90 16.48
CA ILE A 181 3.84 6.12 17.25
C ILE A 181 3.41 7.30 16.39
N LEU A 182 2.23 7.81 16.68
CA LEU A 182 1.67 8.97 16.00
C LEU A 182 2.12 10.24 16.72
N VAL A 183 3.25 10.76 16.29
CA VAL A 183 3.89 11.93 16.91
C VAL A 183 3.10 13.19 16.56
N THR A 184 3.06 14.15 17.49
CA THR A 184 2.49 15.47 17.21
C THR A 184 3.16 16.09 15.98
N PRO A 185 2.40 16.65 15.00
CA PRO A 185 2.98 17.15 13.75
C PRO A 185 3.92 18.36 13.89
N ASN A 186 3.88 19.02 15.05
CA ASN A 186 4.74 20.17 15.37
C ASN A 186 6.00 19.79 16.18
N ALA A 187 6.36 18.52 16.26
CA ALA A 187 7.58 18.09 16.91
C ALA A 187 8.81 18.55 16.13
N GLY A 188 9.78 19.12 16.86
CA GLY A 188 11.02 19.64 16.28
C GLY A 188 10.93 21.10 15.82
N PRO A 189 12.06 21.70 15.49
CA PRO A 189 12.15 23.11 15.06
C PRO A 189 11.49 23.35 13.69
N SER A 190 11.55 22.34 12.80
CA SER A 190 10.78 22.28 11.56
C SER A 190 10.38 20.82 11.33
N ALA A 191 9.10 20.54 11.37
CA ALA A 191 8.61 19.17 11.14
C ALA A 191 8.95 18.65 9.75
N LEU A 192 9.09 19.53 8.74
CA LEU A 192 9.49 19.16 7.38
C LEU A 192 11.00 18.84 7.28
N ASP A 193 11.83 19.50 8.08
CA ASP A 193 13.28 19.31 8.05
C ASP A 193 13.75 18.19 8.99
N THR A 194 12.88 17.77 9.95
CA THR A 194 13.25 16.78 10.95
C THR A 194 13.07 15.37 10.38
N VAL A 195 11.90 14.80 10.47
CA VAL A 195 11.54 13.49 9.94
C VAL A 195 10.08 13.52 9.50
N LEU A 196 9.74 12.79 8.45
CA LEU A 196 8.36 12.58 8.04
C LEU A 196 7.81 11.30 8.64
N SER A 197 8.55 10.22 8.52
CA SER A 197 8.22 8.89 9.02
C SER A 197 9.47 8.02 9.05
N VAL A 198 9.45 6.98 9.85
CA VAL A 198 10.47 5.93 9.86
C VAL A 198 9.94 4.69 10.56
N THR A 199 10.34 3.52 10.07
CA THR A 199 10.01 2.24 10.71
C THR A 199 11.29 1.48 11.06
N PHE A 200 11.30 0.93 12.26
CA PHE A 200 12.27 -0.06 12.70
C PHE A 200 11.56 -1.40 12.80
N SER A 201 11.94 -2.35 11.96
CA SER A 201 11.33 -3.68 11.91
C SER A 201 12.38 -4.77 12.01
N GLY A 202 12.02 -5.89 12.64
CA GLY A 202 12.96 -6.96 12.92
C GLY A 202 14.15 -6.50 13.79
N ASN A 203 13.97 -5.45 14.59
CA ASN A 203 15.05 -4.83 15.36
C ASN A 203 15.36 -5.62 16.62
N ASP A 204 16.47 -6.34 16.63
CA ASP A 204 16.93 -7.16 17.75
C ASP A 204 17.38 -6.32 18.98
N ASP A 205 17.72 -5.03 18.77
CA ASP A 205 18.12 -4.10 19.81
C ASP A 205 16.95 -3.36 20.48
N ALA A 206 15.72 -3.68 20.07
CA ALA A 206 14.52 -3.02 20.59
C ALA A 206 14.32 -3.29 22.09
N PRO A 207 13.84 -2.31 22.89
CA PRO A 207 13.47 -2.52 24.27
C PRO A 207 12.34 -3.55 24.42
N TYR A 208 12.34 -4.23 25.56
CA TYR A 208 11.28 -5.16 25.93
C TYR A 208 10.23 -4.45 26.80
N ALA A 209 8.95 -4.75 26.53
CA ALA A 209 7.82 -4.41 27.38
C ALA A 209 6.90 -5.63 27.50
N ASP A 210 6.40 -5.94 28.68
CA ASP A 210 5.55 -7.12 28.96
C ASP A 210 6.12 -8.46 28.42
N GLY A 211 7.46 -8.59 28.41
CA GLY A 211 8.16 -9.79 27.95
C GLY A 211 8.26 -9.93 26.41
N VAL A 212 7.83 -8.96 25.63
CA VAL A 212 7.97 -8.95 24.17
C VAL A 212 8.88 -7.82 23.70
N PRO A 213 9.71 -8.02 22.66
CA PRO A 213 10.51 -6.95 22.09
C PRO A 213 9.63 -6.02 21.24
N LEU A 214 9.84 -4.71 21.29
CA LEU A 214 9.17 -3.73 20.45
C LEU A 214 9.88 -3.57 19.10
N SER A 215 10.21 -4.70 18.47
CA SER A 215 11.03 -4.78 17.27
C SER A 215 10.34 -4.29 15.99
N ASN A 216 9.03 -4.05 16.04
CA ASN A 216 8.23 -3.60 14.90
C ASN A 216 7.49 -2.30 15.26
N THR A 217 8.20 -1.16 15.14
CA THR A 217 7.69 0.15 15.57
C THR A 217 7.81 1.16 14.44
N SER A 218 6.68 1.75 14.03
CA SER A 218 6.60 2.83 13.05
C SER A 218 6.38 4.17 13.74
N PHE A 219 7.11 5.20 13.30
CA PHE A 219 6.95 6.58 13.77
C PHE A 219 6.43 7.44 12.61
N VAL A 220 5.37 8.19 12.85
CA VAL A 220 4.84 9.17 11.91
C VAL A 220 4.82 10.53 12.58
N TYR A 221 5.63 11.47 12.07
CA TYR A 221 5.80 12.81 12.61
C TYR A 221 4.97 13.84 11.87
N SER A 222 5.45 14.25 10.70
CA SER A 222 4.85 15.32 9.92
C SER A 222 3.59 14.86 9.19
N ARG A 223 2.84 15.81 8.67
CA ARG A 223 1.81 15.60 7.68
C ARG A 223 2.44 15.66 6.30
N GLN A 224 2.34 14.58 5.56
CA GLN A 224 2.74 14.56 4.16
C GLN A 224 1.68 15.24 3.31
N ASP A 225 2.12 16.08 2.37
CA ASP A 225 1.28 16.73 1.37
C ASP A 225 1.84 16.42 -0.01
N ASP A 226 0.99 15.99 -0.93
CA ASP A 226 1.34 15.76 -2.33
C ASP A 226 1.54 17.04 -3.14
N GLY A 227 1.63 18.20 -2.48
CA GLY A 227 1.73 19.50 -3.10
C GLY A 227 0.40 20.05 -3.64
N SER A 228 -0.69 19.31 -3.54
CA SER A 228 -2.03 19.73 -3.97
C SER A 228 -2.89 20.28 -2.84
N GLY A 229 -2.43 20.21 -1.59
CA GLY A 229 -3.22 20.51 -0.40
C GLY A 229 -4.23 19.42 -0.05
N SER A 230 -4.08 18.21 -0.60
CA SER A 230 -5.01 17.11 -0.39
C SER A 230 -4.65 16.17 0.77
N TYR A 231 -3.82 16.62 1.70
CA TYR A 231 -3.40 15.82 2.87
C TYR A 231 -4.56 15.09 3.56
N ALA A 232 -5.72 15.76 3.72
CA ALA A 232 -6.89 15.17 4.39
C ALA A 232 -7.38 13.87 3.70
N ASP A 233 -7.14 13.73 2.40
CA ASP A 233 -7.59 12.59 1.61
C ASP A 233 -6.52 11.50 1.49
N THR A 234 -5.26 11.87 1.35
CA THR A 234 -4.16 10.96 0.98
C THR A 234 -3.08 10.80 2.06
N GLY A 235 -2.97 11.73 3.01
CA GLY A 235 -1.89 11.73 4.01
C GLY A 235 -1.85 10.50 4.92
N TYR A 236 -2.94 9.77 5.08
CA TYR A 236 -2.97 8.51 5.82
C TYR A 236 -2.07 7.43 5.21
N ARG A 237 -1.72 7.53 3.92
CA ARG A 237 -0.99 6.51 3.17
C ARG A 237 0.43 6.29 3.65
N VAL A 238 1.02 7.27 4.33
CA VAL A 238 2.28 7.09 5.02
C VAL A 238 2.24 5.89 5.98
N LEU A 239 1.12 5.64 6.63
CA LEU A 239 1.03 4.55 7.61
C LEU A 239 0.95 3.15 6.96
N PRO A 240 0.19 2.89 5.88
CA PRO A 240 0.33 1.67 5.09
C PRO A 240 1.74 1.44 4.54
N HIS A 241 2.46 2.49 4.11
CA HIS A 241 3.86 2.41 3.71
C HIS A 241 4.74 1.94 4.88
N GLU A 242 4.72 2.68 6.01
CA GLU A 242 5.52 2.33 7.18
C GLU A 242 5.20 0.93 7.72
N ASN A 243 3.94 0.54 7.71
CA ASN A 243 3.57 -0.82 8.12
C ASN A 243 3.91 -1.87 7.05
N GLY A 244 4.11 -1.49 5.79
CA GLY A 244 4.73 -2.34 4.77
C GLY A 244 6.11 -2.83 5.21
N HIS A 245 6.93 -1.95 5.79
CA HIS A 245 8.23 -2.32 6.38
C HIS A 245 8.06 -3.28 7.56
N VAL A 246 7.05 -3.08 8.40
CA VAL A 246 6.75 -4.02 9.51
C VAL A 246 6.43 -5.41 8.99
N PHE A 247 5.85 -5.54 7.80
CA PHE A 247 5.58 -6.81 7.13
C PHE A 247 6.75 -7.32 6.27
N GLY A 248 7.87 -6.58 6.20
CA GLY A 248 9.09 -6.97 5.51
C GLY A 248 9.18 -6.55 4.05
N LEU A 249 8.51 -5.47 3.65
CA LEU A 249 8.65 -4.86 2.34
C LEU A 249 9.73 -3.76 2.36
N PRO A 250 10.67 -3.73 1.40
CA PRO A 250 11.67 -2.67 1.28
C PRO A 250 11.10 -1.37 0.70
N ASP A 251 11.82 -0.26 0.89
CA ASP A 251 11.66 0.92 0.04
C ASP A 251 12.06 0.61 -1.39
N LEU A 252 11.23 1.02 -2.35
CA LEU A 252 11.47 0.80 -3.77
C LEU A 252 12.12 2.00 -4.46
N TYR A 253 12.09 3.18 -3.83
CA TYR A 253 12.81 4.37 -4.32
C TYR A 253 14.32 4.25 -4.05
N THR A 254 15.09 5.18 -4.59
CA THR A 254 16.52 5.30 -4.29
C THR A 254 16.77 6.49 -3.35
N VAL A 255 17.73 6.35 -2.44
CA VAL A 255 18.06 7.38 -1.42
C VAL A 255 18.50 8.73 -2.02
N ASP A 256 18.90 8.76 -3.30
CA ASP A 256 19.20 9.97 -4.05
C ASP A 256 17.96 10.61 -4.72
N GLY A 257 16.77 10.06 -4.46
CA GLY A 257 15.50 10.57 -4.95
C GLY A 257 15.07 10.03 -6.31
N GLY A 258 15.70 8.96 -6.80
CA GLY A 258 15.28 8.26 -8.02
C GLY A 258 14.04 7.41 -7.80
N GLY A 259 13.06 7.50 -8.67
CA GLY A 259 11.88 6.63 -8.70
C GLY A 259 12.02 5.58 -9.80
N THR A 260 12.20 4.33 -9.41
CA THR A 260 12.28 3.20 -10.36
C THR A 260 10.95 2.51 -10.57
N VAL A 261 9.96 2.81 -9.72
CA VAL A 261 8.62 2.23 -9.73
C VAL A 261 7.54 3.30 -9.88
N GLY A 262 7.82 4.56 -9.50
CA GLY A 262 6.82 5.61 -9.46
C GLY A 262 5.70 5.25 -8.47
N HIS A 263 4.48 5.63 -8.78
CA HIS A 263 3.32 5.42 -7.91
C HIS A 263 2.63 4.04 -8.07
N TRP A 264 3.29 3.07 -8.75
CA TRP A 264 2.73 1.72 -8.93
C TRP A 264 2.76 0.85 -7.67
N ASP A 265 3.53 1.27 -6.66
CA ASP A 265 3.56 0.63 -5.34
C ASP A 265 3.72 1.68 -4.25
N ILE A 266 2.97 1.53 -3.16
CA ILE A 266 3.03 2.46 -2.03
C ILE A 266 4.41 2.48 -1.37
N MET A 267 5.20 1.40 -1.50
CA MET A 267 6.59 1.35 -1.00
C MET A 267 7.56 2.19 -1.83
N SER A 268 7.12 2.71 -2.98
CA SER A 268 7.86 3.68 -3.79
C SER A 268 7.40 5.10 -3.53
N GLU A 269 6.08 5.34 -3.62
CA GLU A 269 5.49 6.67 -3.41
C GLU A 269 4.20 6.53 -2.61
N ASP A 270 4.18 7.02 -1.39
CA ASP A 270 3.06 6.98 -0.46
C ASP A 270 2.19 8.25 -0.47
N TRP A 271 2.58 9.26 -1.22
CA TRP A 271 1.85 10.49 -1.44
C TRP A 271 1.07 10.47 -2.76
N GLY A 272 0.04 11.29 -2.84
CA GLY A 272 -0.84 11.33 -4.01
C GLY A 272 -2.04 10.41 -3.90
N ALA A 273 -2.81 10.27 -4.99
CA ALA A 273 -3.99 9.44 -5.00
C ALA A 273 -3.64 7.99 -5.36
N ASN A 274 -4.22 7.06 -4.62
CA ASN A 274 -4.48 5.67 -5.01
C ASN A 274 -3.28 4.84 -5.47
N ASN A 275 -2.47 4.43 -4.51
CA ASN A 275 -1.43 3.44 -4.73
C ASN A 275 -1.83 2.13 -4.06
N ASP A 276 -1.76 1.04 -4.78
CA ASP A 276 -1.78 -0.31 -4.22
C ASP A 276 -0.35 -0.86 -4.15
N LEU A 277 -0.19 -2.10 -3.74
CA LEU A 277 1.05 -2.85 -3.86
C LEU A 277 1.14 -3.53 -5.24
N LEU A 278 2.37 -3.78 -5.68
CA LEU A 278 2.65 -4.70 -6.79
C LEU A 278 2.17 -6.13 -6.46
N GLY A 279 1.80 -6.88 -7.47
CA GLY A 279 1.41 -8.29 -7.33
C GLY A 279 2.51 -9.16 -6.71
N TRP A 280 3.78 -8.81 -6.95
CA TRP A 280 4.93 -9.43 -6.28
C TRP A 280 4.87 -9.27 -4.76
N HIS A 281 4.66 -8.04 -4.27
CA HIS A 281 4.51 -7.75 -2.85
C HIS A 281 3.29 -8.47 -2.25
N LYS A 282 2.15 -8.46 -2.96
CA LYS A 282 0.97 -9.20 -2.50
C LYS A 282 1.23 -10.70 -2.39
N TRP A 283 2.01 -11.30 -3.31
CA TRP A 283 2.42 -12.69 -3.20
C TRP A 283 3.39 -12.93 -2.03
N LYS A 284 4.37 -12.04 -1.85
CA LYS A 284 5.32 -12.06 -0.74
C LYS A 284 4.62 -12.01 0.62
N LEU A 285 3.58 -11.20 0.75
CA LEU A 285 2.77 -11.06 1.95
C LEU A 285 1.74 -12.20 2.16
N GLY A 286 1.64 -13.15 1.22
CA GLY A 286 0.64 -14.22 1.27
C GLY A 286 -0.79 -13.76 0.97
N TRP A 287 -0.93 -12.63 0.28
CA TRP A 287 -2.23 -12.12 -0.16
C TRP A 287 -2.65 -12.69 -1.52
N LEU A 288 -1.70 -13.24 -2.28
CA LEU A 288 -1.96 -14.09 -3.44
C LEU A 288 -1.59 -15.54 -3.12
N ASP A 289 -2.45 -16.47 -3.58
CA ASP A 289 -2.14 -17.90 -3.54
C ASP A 289 -1.20 -18.28 -4.68
N ASN A 290 -0.51 -19.42 -4.52
CA ASN A 290 0.39 -19.92 -5.54
C ASN A 290 -0.31 -20.23 -6.88
N GLU A 291 -1.58 -20.60 -6.82
CA GLU A 291 -2.43 -20.89 -7.98
C GLU A 291 -2.76 -19.63 -8.79
N GLN A 292 -2.56 -18.45 -8.22
CA GLN A 292 -2.74 -17.16 -8.88
C GLN A 292 -1.47 -16.68 -9.59
N VAL A 293 -0.36 -17.44 -9.49
CA VAL A 293 0.94 -17.09 -10.03
C VAL A 293 1.37 -18.09 -11.10
N GLY A 294 1.56 -17.61 -12.32
CA GLY A 294 2.17 -18.37 -13.41
C GLY A 294 3.69 -18.29 -13.36
N CYS A 295 4.37 -19.40 -13.69
CA CYS A 295 5.84 -19.49 -13.67
C CYS A 295 6.41 -19.87 -15.05
N ALA A 296 6.99 -18.90 -15.76
CA ALA A 296 7.63 -19.09 -17.08
C ALA A 296 9.12 -19.40 -16.92
N SER A 297 9.47 -20.49 -16.23
CA SER A 297 10.87 -20.85 -15.95
C SER A 297 11.56 -21.64 -17.08
N ARG A 298 10.80 -22.27 -17.99
CA ARG A 298 11.35 -23.09 -19.08
C ARG A 298 11.56 -22.26 -20.34
N THR A 299 12.54 -22.63 -21.15
CA THR A 299 12.67 -22.15 -22.54
C THR A 299 11.44 -22.53 -23.35
N GLY A 300 10.97 -21.63 -24.22
CA GLY A 300 9.78 -21.84 -25.05
C GLY A 300 8.79 -20.67 -25.00
N THR A 301 7.54 -20.96 -25.30
CA THR A 301 6.44 -20.00 -25.30
C THR A 301 5.43 -20.39 -24.21
N HIS A 302 5.10 -19.43 -23.38
CA HIS A 302 4.10 -19.55 -22.31
C HIS A 302 3.00 -18.52 -22.56
N GLU A 303 1.76 -18.88 -22.34
CA GLU A 303 0.61 -17.96 -22.43
C GLU A 303 -0.16 -17.95 -21.12
N TYR A 304 -0.49 -16.76 -20.65
CA TYR A 304 -1.26 -16.55 -19.44
C TYR A 304 -2.41 -15.58 -19.72
N THR A 305 -3.57 -15.87 -19.13
CA THR A 305 -4.67 -14.93 -19.06
C THR A 305 -4.70 -14.36 -17.65
N LEU A 306 -4.30 -13.10 -17.48
CA LEU A 306 -4.22 -12.43 -16.21
C LEU A 306 -5.47 -11.60 -15.97
N THR A 307 -6.01 -11.67 -14.76
CA THR A 307 -7.12 -10.84 -14.30
C THR A 307 -6.57 -9.54 -13.67
N PRO A 308 -7.35 -8.44 -13.66
CA PRO A 308 -6.96 -7.23 -12.96
C PRO A 308 -6.51 -7.50 -11.53
N LEU A 309 -5.42 -6.84 -11.11
CA LEU A 309 -4.86 -7.04 -9.76
C LEU A 309 -5.85 -6.62 -8.66
N ALA A 310 -6.69 -5.63 -8.93
CA ALA A 310 -7.70 -5.16 -7.98
C ALA A 310 -8.83 -6.17 -7.71
N ASP A 311 -9.08 -7.11 -8.64
CA ASP A 311 -10.15 -8.10 -8.51
C ASP A 311 -9.79 -9.20 -7.52
N ALA A 312 -10.77 -9.77 -6.85
CA ALA A 312 -10.58 -10.98 -6.08
C ALA A 312 -10.56 -12.21 -7.00
N GLY A 313 -9.61 -13.15 -6.74
CA GLY A 313 -9.51 -14.41 -7.48
C GLY A 313 -8.91 -14.30 -8.89
N GLY A 314 -8.79 -15.43 -9.58
CA GLY A 314 -8.16 -15.55 -10.90
C GLY A 314 -6.63 -15.41 -10.88
N PRO A 315 -5.97 -15.71 -12.02
CA PRO A 315 -4.52 -15.53 -12.17
C PRO A 315 -4.14 -14.04 -12.13
N LYS A 316 -3.18 -13.66 -11.29
CA LYS A 316 -2.80 -12.27 -11.06
C LYS A 316 -1.42 -11.90 -11.58
N LEU A 317 -0.51 -12.84 -11.50
CA LEU A 317 0.90 -12.61 -11.71
C LEU A 317 1.48 -13.68 -12.64
N ALA A 318 2.29 -13.30 -13.61
CA ALA A 318 3.19 -14.21 -14.29
C ALA A 318 4.63 -13.78 -14.01
N PHE A 319 5.48 -14.74 -13.60
CA PHE A 319 6.88 -14.46 -13.28
C PHE A 319 7.83 -15.21 -14.20
N VAL A 320 8.88 -14.52 -14.65
CA VAL A 320 9.93 -15.03 -15.52
C VAL A 320 11.25 -14.95 -14.76
N PRO A 321 11.75 -16.02 -14.14
CA PRO A 321 13.00 -15.97 -13.40
C PRO A 321 14.18 -15.77 -14.35
N LEU A 322 15.09 -14.86 -14.01
CA LEU A 322 16.35 -14.64 -14.72
C LEU A 322 17.51 -15.34 -14.02
N SER A 323 17.56 -15.24 -12.70
CA SER A 323 18.53 -15.87 -11.81
C SER A 323 17.83 -16.37 -10.54
N GLU A 324 18.61 -16.83 -9.56
CA GLU A 324 18.10 -17.15 -8.22
C GLU A 324 17.66 -15.91 -7.45
N GLN A 325 18.13 -14.72 -7.84
CA GLN A 325 17.87 -13.44 -7.16
C GLN A 325 17.06 -12.45 -8.00
N SER A 326 16.72 -12.76 -9.26
CA SER A 326 16.02 -11.78 -10.09
C SER A 326 15.07 -12.38 -11.11
N GLY A 327 14.08 -11.60 -11.54
CA GLY A 327 13.15 -11.97 -12.60
C GLY A 327 12.24 -10.84 -13.00
N TYR A 328 11.45 -11.07 -14.05
CA TYR A 328 10.38 -10.16 -14.47
C TYR A 328 9.03 -10.62 -13.94
N ALA A 329 8.30 -9.70 -13.37
CA ALA A 329 6.91 -9.85 -12.98
C ALA A 329 5.99 -9.17 -13.99
N VAL A 330 4.82 -9.74 -14.22
CA VAL A 330 3.82 -9.27 -15.20
C VAL A 330 2.46 -9.35 -14.55
N GLU A 331 1.75 -8.23 -14.47
CA GLU A 331 0.44 -8.11 -13.85
C GLU A 331 -0.47 -7.15 -14.62
N VAL A 332 -1.75 -7.10 -14.28
CA VAL A 332 -2.71 -6.18 -14.90
C VAL A 332 -3.14 -5.12 -13.90
N ARG A 333 -2.94 -3.85 -14.24
CA ARG A 333 -3.37 -2.70 -13.44
C ARG A 333 -4.58 -2.03 -14.09
N THR A 334 -5.56 -1.69 -13.25
CA THR A 334 -6.80 -1.02 -13.64
C THR A 334 -7.05 0.20 -12.75
N ARG A 335 -8.22 0.86 -12.91
CA ARG A 335 -8.59 2.03 -12.10
C ARG A 335 -9.48 1.66 -10.90
N ASP A 336 -9.30 0.46 -10.35
CA ASP A 336 -10.17 -0.08 -9.31
C ASP A 336 -9.45 -0.22 -7.97
N GLY A 337 -10.20 -0.24 -6.88
CA GLY A 337 -9.67 -0.42 -5.53
C GLY A 337 -8.73 0.71 -5.13
N ASN A 338 -7.52 0.37 -4.67
CA ASN A 338 -6.51 1.37 -4.29
C ASN A 338 -5.83 2.04 -5.49
N ASP A 339 -6.14 1.64 -6.72
CA ASP A 339 -5.59 2.15 -7.98
C ASP A 339 -6.59 3.01 -8.78
N GLU A 340 -7.71 3.44 -8.20
CA GLU A 340 -8.77 4.17 -8.92
C GLU A 340 -8.30 5.43 -9.66
N ALA A 341 -7.17 6.03 -9.27
CA ALA A 341 -6.58 7.20 -9.94
C ALA A 341 -5.48 6.88 -10.96
N VAL A 342 -5.24 5.62 -11.27
CA VAL A 342 -4.33 5.20 -12.36
C VAL A 342 -4.81 5.83 -13.66
N CYS A 343 -3.93 6.60 -14.33
CA CYS A 343 -4.32 7.30 -15.56
C CYS A 343 -4.22 6.42 -16.80
N GLU A 344 -3.32 5.42 -16.82
CA GLU A 344 -3.17 4.49 -17.93
C GLU A 344 -3.20 3.03 -17.43
N PRO A 345 -4.33 2.33 -17.56
CA PRO A 345 -4.43 0.91 -17.23
C PRO A 345 -3.80 0.03 -18.31
N GLY A 346 -3.38 -1.17 -17.93
CA GLY A 346 -2.80 -2.14 -18.85
C GLY A 346 -1.95 -3.19 -18.16
N VAL A 347 -1.05 -3.82 -18.91
CA VAL A 347 -0.13 -4.84 -18.39
C VAL A 347 1.14 -4.17 -17.89
N LEU A 348 1.34 -4.15 -16.58
CA LEU A 348 2.56 -3.66 -15.96
C LEU A 348 3.62 -4.76 -15.95
N ILE A 349 4.83 -4.42 -16.39
CA ILE A 349 5.99 -5.30 -16.40
C ILE A 349 7.08 -4.66 -15.58
N TYR A 350 7.69 -5.40 -14.65
CA TYR A 350 8.77 -4.89 -13.83
C TYR A 350 9.76 -5.99 -13.46
N ARG A 351 11.01 -5.57 -13.23
CA ARG A 351 12.08 -6.44 -12.75
C ARG A 351 12.13 -6.38 -11.24
N VAL A 352 12.31 -7.53 -10.60
CA VAL A 352 12.49 -7.69 -9.16
C VAL A 352 13.88 -8.27 -8.89
N GLU A 353 14.61 -7.73 -7.91
CA GLU A 353 15.98 -8.12 -7.54
C GLU A 353 16.07 -8.28 -6.02
N SER A 354 16.26 -9.51 -5.54
CA SER A 354 16.31 -9.83 -4.11
C SER A 354 17.66 -9.56 -3.44
N ASP A 355 18.69 -9.29 -4.22
CA ASP A 355 20.05 -8.93 -3.80
C ASP A 355 20.32 -7.42 -3.80
N VAL A 356 19.31 -6.62 -4.10
CA VAL A 356 19.33 -5.16 -3.98
C VAL A 356 18.63 -4.75 -2.70
N ASP A 357 19.26 -3.87 -1.91
CA ASP A 357 18.78 -3.46 -0.59
C ASP A 357 17.68 -2.40 -0.66
N THR A 358 16.94 -2.26 0.43
CA THR A 358 15.96 -1.17 0.64
C THR A 358 16.57 0.19 0.33
N GLY A 359 15.83 1.07 -0.34
CA GLY A 359 16.30 2.39 -0.72
C GLY A 359 17.36 2.40 -1.85
N HIS A 360 17.53 1.29 -2.58
CA HIS A 360 18.45 1.19 -3.71
C HIS A 360 17.76 0.73 -5.00
N GLY A 361 16.43 0.81 -5.08
CA GLY A 361 15.65 0.47 -6.26
C GLY A 361 15.61 -1.04 -6.56
N PRO A 362 15.19 -1.90 -5.60
CA PRO A 362 15.16 -3.35 -5.79
C PRO A 362 14.11 -3.81 -6.82
N VAL A 363 13.23 -2.90 -7.23
CA VAL A 363 12.27 -3.11 -8.30
C VAL A 363 12.41 -2.01 -9.35
N THR A 364 12.30 -2.37 -10.62
CA THR A 364 12.36 -1.42 -11.74
C THR A 364 11.23 -1.69 -12.73
N VAL A 365 10.36 -0.71 -12.95
CA VAL A 365 9.28 -0.78 -13.93
C VAL A 365 9.85 -0.66 -15.34
N ALA A 366 9.39 -1.52 -16.24
CA ALA A 366 9.68 -1.45 -17.65
C ALA A 366 8.65 -0.53 -18.33
N ASP A 367 9.07 0.68 -18.59
CA ASP A 367 8.24 1.68 -19.24
C ASP A 367 7.98 1.35 -20.71
N SER A 368 6.69 1.36 -21.11
CA SER A 368 6.27 1.12 -22.48
C SER A 368 6.50 2.32 -23.41
N ASP A 369 6.54 3.54 -22.85
CA ASP A 369 6.72 4.80 -23.58
C ASP A 369 7.76 5.73 -22.91
N LYS A 370 9.03 5.34 -22.97
CA LYS A 370 10.16 6.03 -22.33
C LYS A 370 10.37 7.48 -22.75
N ASP A 371 9.77 7.89 -23.86
CA ASP A 371 9.90 9.25 -24.41
C ASP A 371 8.73 10.15 -23.98
N SER A 372 7.74 9.61 -23.29
CA SER A 372 6.61 10.34 -22.74
C SER A 372 6.97 11.05 -21.44
N GLY A 373 6.20 12.06 -21.08
CA GLY A 373 6.24 12.68 -19.75
C GLY A 373 5.21 12.08 -18.79
N GLY A 374 4.63 10.93 -19.15
CA GLY A 374 3.55 10.28 -18.42
C GLY A 374 2.18 10.97 -18.58
N CYS A 375 1.17 10.36 -18.03
CA CYS A 375 -0.22 10.83 -18.13
C CYS A 375 -0.72 11.55 -16.87
N THR A 376 -0.04 11.43 -15.72
CA THR A 376 -0.37 12.22 -14.52
C THR A 376 0.23 13.61 -14.60
N ARG A 377 -0.48 14.61 -14.02
CA ARG A 377 0.01 16.00 -13.93
C ARG A 377 0.35 16.39 -12.49
N ARG A 378 0.49 15.42 -11.60
CA ARG A 378 0.77 15.71 -10.20
C ARG A 378 2.25 16.02 -10.02
N PRO A 379 2.61 17.16 -9.40
CA PRO A 379 3.98 17.41 -8.99
C PRO A 379 4.40 16.38 -7.93
N ASN A 380 5.70 16.10 -7.85
CA ASN A 380 6.34 15.24 -6.86
C ASN A 380 6.05 13.73 -6.98
N VAL A 381 5.43 13.26 -8.05
CA VAL A 381 5.40 11.84 -8.43
C VAL A 381 6.30 11.65 -9.67
N HIS A 382 6.87 10.46 -9.84
CA HIS A 382 7.60 10.10 -11.06
C HIS A 382 6.60 9.92 -12.21
N ALA A 383 6.14 11.06 -12.73
CA ALA A 383 5.04 11.15 -13.69
C ALA A 383 5.33 10.40 -14.97
N GLU A 384 6.62 10.33 -15.37
CA GLU A 384 7.11 9.63 -16.55
C GLU A 384 6.78 8.14 -16.54
N LEU A 385 6.62 7.52 -15.37
CA LEU A 385 6.25 6.12 -15.23
C LEU A 385 4.73 5.90 -15.16
N SER A 386 3.92 6.95 -15.18
CA SER A 386 2.48 6.83 -14.96
C SER A 386 1.71 6.18 -16.13
N ASP A 387 2.32 6.09 -17.31
CA ASP A 387 1.82 5.41 -18.52
C ASP A 387 2.69 4.21 -18.93
N ALA A 388 3.47 3.68 -17.99
CA ALA A 388 4.34 2.52 -18.20
C ALA A 388 3.63 1.21 -18.63
N PRO A 389 2.34 0.95 -18.34
CA PRO A 389 1.68 -0.29 -18.75
C PRO A 389 1.65 -0.49 -20.27
N TYR A 390 1.85 -1.72 -20.69
CA TYR A 390 1.78 -2.18 -22.07
C TYR A 390 0.33 -2.46 -22.49
N ARG A 391 -0.04 -2.04 -23.69
CA ARG A 391 -1.36 -2.23 -24.30
C ARG A 391 -1.39 -3.43 -25.24
N PRO A 392 -2.58 -3.92 -25.65
CA PRO A 392 -2.70 -4.95 -26.68
C PRO A 392 -1.90 -4.63 -27.95
N GLY A 393 -1.09 -5.60 -28.39
CA GLY A 393 -0.17 -5.48 -29.53
C GLY A 393 1.25 -5.04 -29.16
N GLU A 394 1.47 -4.47 -27.97
CA GLU A 394 2.79 -4.02 -27.55
C GLU A 394 3.64 -5.15 -26.98
N THR A 395 4.96 -4.96 -26.99
CA THR A 395 5.93 -5.99 -26.64
C THR A 395 7.13 -5.42 -25.89
N PHE A 396 7.35 -5.90 -24.69
CA PHE A 396 8.60 -5.75 -23.97
C PHE A 396 9.63 -6.74 -24.50
N THR A 397 10.89 -6.32 -24.63
CA THR A 397 11.98 -7.18 -25.10
C THR A 397 13.27 -6.94 -24.33
N ASP A 398 13.75 -7.97 -23.65
CA ASP A 398 15.10 -8.05 -23.10
C ASP A 398 15.93 -9.03 -23.95
N ARG A 399 16.73 -8.45 -24.85
CA ARG A 399 17.57 -9.24 -25.79
C ARG A 399 18.71 -9.94 -25.07
N ALA A 400 19.23 -9.35 -23.99
CA ALA A 400 20.36 -9.90 -23.26
C ALA A 400 19.99 -11.23 -22.58
N ASN A 401 18.76 -11.31 -22.05
CA ASN A 401 18.25 -12.50 -21.37
C ASN A 401 17.33 -13.36 -22.26
N GLY A 402 17.16 -12.99 -23.53
CA GLY A 402 16.32 -13.76 -24.46
C GLY A 402 14.83 -13.75 -24.12
N ILE A 403 14.34 -12.68 -23.47
CA ILE A 403 12.94 -12.56 -23.01
C ILE A 403 12.16 -11.62 -23.94
N ARG A 404 10.97 -12.07 -24.30
CA ARG A 404 9.97 -11.24 -24.98
C ARG A 404 8.61 -11.46 -24.33
N ILE A 405 7.95 -10.37 -23.91
CA ILE A 405 6.62 -10.38 -23.30
C ILE A 405 5.71 -9.55 -24.19
N THR A 406 4.70 -10.18 -24.80
CA THR A 406 3.75 -9.53 -25.71
C THR A 406 2.37 -9.53 -25.09
N VAL A 407 1.74 -8.39 -25.03
CA VAL A 407 0.33 -8.23 -24.68
C VAL A 407 -0.48 -8.55 -25.93
N MET A 408 -1.25 -9.64 -25.90
CA MET A 408 -1.95 -10.15 -27.08
C MET A 408 -3.28 -9.43 -27.30
N ASP A 409 -4.13 -9.45 -26.31
CA ASP A 409 -5.46 -8.87 -26.34
C ASP A 409 -5.98 -8.66 -24.89
N GLU A 410 -7.08 -7.91 -24.83
CA GLU A 410 -7.91 -7.71 -23.65
C GLU A 410 -9.31 -8.22 -23.97
N ASP A 411 -9.92 -8.98 -23.07
CA ASP A 411 -11.29 -9.46 -23.26
C ASP A 411 -12.32 -8.50 -22.61
N ALA A 412 -13.61 -8.82 -22.80
CA ALA A 412 -14.71 -7.99 -22.30
C ALA A 412 -14.80 -7.91 -20.75
N ASP A 413 -14.12 -8.79 -20.05
CA ASP A 413 -14.05 -8.83 -18.59
C ASP A 413 -12.78 -8.13 -18.05
N GLY A 414 -12.03 -7.42 -18.91
CA GLY A 414 -10.79 -6.71 -18.56
C GLY A 414 -9.60 -7.63 -18.26
N ARG A 415 -9.67 -8.91 -18.68
CA ARG A 415 -8.55 -9.83 -18.55
C ARG A 415 -7.62 -9.70 -19.75
N TYR A 416 -6.32 -9.70 -19.50
CA TYR A 416 -5.32 -9.59 -20.54
C TYR A 416 -4.65 -10.93 -20.82
N ARG A 417 -4.55 -11.30 -22.09
CA ARG A 417 -3.76 -12.45 -22.51
C ARG A 417 -2.36 -11.98 -22.85
N VAL A 418 -1.37 -12.55 -22.15
CA VAL A 418 0.04 -12.26 -22.36
C VAL A 418 0.78 -13.50 -22.84
N ARG A 419 1.71 -13.28 -23.77
CA ARG A 419 2.60 -14.32 -24.28
C ARG A 419 4.03 -14.01 -23.90
N ILE A 420 4.64 -14.92 -23.17
CA ILE A 420 6.02 -14.85 -22.72
C ILE A 420 6.84 -15.85 -23.54
N ARG A 421 7.85 -15.36 -24.26
CA ARG A 421 8.81 -16.18 -24.98
C ARG A 421 10.17 -16.07 -24.34
N ARG A 422 10.75 -17.23 -24.02
CA ARG A 422 12.10 -17.39 -23.46
C ARG A 422 12.93 -18.24 -24.40
N THR A 423 14.10 -17.72 -24.84
CA THR A 423 15.01 -18.38 -25.79
C THR A 423 16.28 -18.87 -25.11
#